data_d24505443bf276ba27b586c72a3bcd00
#
_entry.id   d24505443bf276ba27b586c72a3bcd00
#
_cell.length_a   1.000
_cell.length_b   1.000
_cell.length_c   1.000
_cell.angle_alpha   90.00
_cell.angle_beta   90.00
_cell.angle_gamma   90.00
#
_symmetry.space_group_name_H-M   'P 1'
#
loop_
_entity.id
_entity.type
_entity.pdbx_description
1 polymer ?
#
loop_
_entity_poly.entity_id
_entity_poly.type
_entity_poly.pdbx_seq_one_letter_code
_entity_poly.pdbx_strand_id
1 'polypeptide(L)'
;MNQKLTEEKKYNEKVLLIKRVSKKIPGGNYISFSALVAVGDRQGKVGIGIGRALEVPPAIEKAISRAKKNLLTVPLYKKTISHEVKLKYKAAKILLKPAPEGTGIKAGSVVRSILELAGVENVSGKIFGSRNQIVNSYATIKALEKLKKRG
;
A
#
# COMPACT_ATOMS: atom_id res chain seq x y z
N MET A 1 -13.81 -21.22 14.06
CA MET A 1 -14.65 -20.36 13.24
C MET A 1 -14.57 -18.89 13.65
N ASN A 2 -14.72 -18.61 14.93
CA ASN A 2 -14.66 -17.24 15.43
C ASN A 2 -13.27 -16.61 15.32
N GLN A 3 -12.21 -17.40 15.38
CA GLN A 3 -10.84 -16.90 15.25
C GLN A 3 -10.53 -16.36 13.86
N LYS A 4 -11.01 -17.02 12.81
CA LYS A 4 -10.82 -16.54 11.43
C LYS A 4 -11.54 -15.21 11.20
N LEU A 5 -12.77 -15.09 11.68
CA LEU A 5 -13.53 -13.85 11.56
C LEU A 5 -12.90 -12.71 12.36
N THR A 6 -12.32 -13.01 13.53
CA THR A 6 -11.64 -12.03 14.36
C THR A 6 -10.32 -11.60 13.69
N GLU A 7 -9.58 -12.52 13.10
CA GLU A 7 -8.35 -12.21 12.37
C GLU A 7 -8.63 -11.40 11.12
N GLU A 8 -9.69 -11.71 10.37
CA GLU A 8 -10.08 -10.93 9.19
C GLU A 8 -10.48 -9.50 9.55
N LYS A 9 -11.15 -9.31 10.68
CA LYS A 9 -11.51 -7.99 11.17
C LYS A 9 -10.34 -7.21 11.73
N LYS A 10 -9.23 -7.87 12.00
CA LYS A 10 -8.01 -7.25 12.53
C LYS A 10 -7.35 -6.32 11.51
N TYR A 11 -7.53 -6.56 10.22
CA TYR A 11 -6.91 -5.80 9.16
C TYR A 11 -7.90 -4.84 8.52
N ASN A 12 -7.47 -3.60 8.35
CA ASN A 12 -8.20 -2.60 7.59
C ASN A 12 -7.78 -2.68 6.13
N GLU A 13 -8.73 -2.45 5.24
CA GLU A 13 -8.53 -2.57 3.81
C GLU A 13 -8.86 -1.23 3.15
N LYS A 14 -8.08 -0.87 2.13
CA LYS A 14 -8.36 0.34 1.38
C LYS A 14 -8.05 0.11 -0.10
N VAL A 15 -9.04 0.38 -0.95
CA VAL A 15 -8.84 0.31 -2.40
C VAL A 15 -8.10 1.57 -2.84
N LEU A 16 -6.91 1.38 -3.39
CA LEU A 16 -6.07 2.48 -3.83
C LEU A 16 -6.37 2.90 -5.26
N LEU A 17 -6.66 1.93 -6.12
CA LEU A 17 -6.89 2.17 -7.53
C LEU A 17 -7.72 1.05 -8.13
N ILE A 18 -8.70 1.40 -8.97
CA ILE A 18 -9.40 0.47 -9.82
C ILE A 18 -9.18 0.92 -11.26
N LYS A 19 -8.66 0.02 -12.09
CA LYS A 19 -8.36 0.32 -13.48
C LYS A 19 -9.13 -0.64 -14.38
N ARG A 20 -9.81 -0.08 -15.37
CA ARG A 20 -10.47 -0.84 -16.42
C ARG A 20 -9.49 -1.05 -17.57
N VAL A 21 -9.30 -2.30 -17.96
CA VAL A 21 -8.43 -2.67 -19.06
C VAL A 21 -9.28 -3.24 -20.18
N SER A 22 -9.16 -2.68 -21.38
CA SER A 22 -9.83 -3.16 -22.56
C SER A 22 -8.80 -3.68 -23.56
N LYS A 23 -8.97 -4.91 -24.01
CA LYS A 23 -8.08 -5.54 -24.97
C LYS A 23 -8.89 -5.97 -26.19
N LYS A 24 -8.45 -5.53 -27.38
CA LYS A 24 -9.07 -5.99 -28.63
C LYS A 24 -8.61 -7.40 -28.93
N ILE A 25 -9.58 -8.28 -29.15
CA ILE A 25 -9.34 -9.66 -29.58
C ILE A 25 -10.14 -9.92 -30.85
N PRO A 26 -9.78 -10.93 -31.68
CA PRO A 26 -10.63 -11.31 -32.80
C PRO A 26 -12.03 -11.67 -32.30
N GLY A 27 -13.05 -10.99 -32.82
CA GLY A 27 -14.43 -11.19 -32.43
C GLY A 27 -14.98 -10.24 -31.39
N GLY A 28 -14.22 -9.27 -30.89
CA GLY A 28 -14.75 -8.26 -29.98
C GLY A 28 -13.72 -7.65 -29.05
N ASN A 29 -14.21 -7.07 -27.96
CA ASN A 29 -13.37 -6.45 -26.93
C ASN A 29 -13.43 -7.31 -25.65
N TYR A 30 -12.27 -7.56 -25.08
CA TYR A 30 -12.15 -8.18 -23.78
C TYR A 30 -11.95 -7.10 -22.72
N ILE A 31 -12.85 -7.06 -21.75
CA ILE A 31 -12.78 -6.07 -20.66
C ILE A 31 -12.46 -6.78 -19.37
N SER A 32 -11.47 -6.27 -18.66
CA SER A 32 -11.14 -6.76 -17.33
C SER A 32 -10.88 -5.58 -16.41
N PHE A 33 -10.96 -5.84 -15.11
CA PHE A 33 -10.69 -4.84 -14.08
C PHE A 33 -9.48 -5.26 -13.26
N SER A 34 -8.65 -4.28 -12.94
CA SER A 34 -7.49 -4.46 -12.07
C SER A 34 -7.70 -3.60 -10.84
N ALA A 35 -7.59 -4.21 -9.66
CA ALA A 35 -7.72 -3.49 -8.40
C ALA A 35 -6.41 -3.53 -7.63
N LEU A 36 -5.98 -2.38 -7.12
CA LEU A 36 -4.83 -2.26 -6.23
C LEU A 36 -5.38 -1.95 -4.84
N VAL A 37 -5.10 -2.83 -3.88
CA VAL A 37 -5.62 -2.72 -2.53
C VAL A 37 -4.48 -2.76 -1.53
N ALA A 38 -4.57 -1.96 -0.48
CA ALA A 38 -3.68 -2.00 0.65
C ALA A 38 -4.42 -2.55 1.87
N VAL A 39 -3.72 -3.36 2.65
CA VAL A 39 -4.26 -3.97 3.87
C VAL A 39 -3.26 -3.73 5.00
N GLY A 40 -3.74 -3.37 6.16
CA GLY A 40 -2.87 -3.14 7.32
C GLY A 40 -3.62 -3.23 8.63
N ASP A 41 -2.89 -3.50 9.70
CA ASP A 41 -3.47 -3.62 11.05
C ASP A 41 -3.33 -2.35 11.88
N ARG A 42 -2.71 -1.31 11.33
CA ARG A 42 -2.39 -0.04 12.00
C ARG A 42 -1.44 -0.21 13.20
N GLN A 43 -0.79 -1.36 13.29
CA GLN A 43 0.15 -1.68 14.37
C GLN A 43 1.50 -2.15 13.83
N GLY A 44 1.84 -1.70 12.63
CA GLY A 44 3.12 -2.01 12.02
C GLY A 44 3.09 -3.01 10.88
N LYS A 45 1.94 -3.58 10.56
CA LYS A 45 1.82 -4.52 9.43
C LYS A 45 1.04 -3.88 8.29
N VAL A 46 1.57 -3.98 7.09
CA VAL A 46 0.94 -3.47 5.88
C VAL A 46 1.36 -4.32 4.68
N GLY A 47 0.46 -4.45 3.74
CA GLY A 47 0.75 -5.14 2.49
C GLY A 47 -0.09 -4.56 1.37
N ILE A 48 0.35 -4.76 0.14
CA ILE A 48 -0.42 -4.38 -1.03
C ILE A 48 -0.58 -5.59 -1.95
N GLY A 49 -1.65 -5.58 -2.71
CA GLY A 49 -1.92 -6.64 -3.67
C GLY A 49 -2.69 -6.11 -4.85
N ILE A 50 -2.49 -6.76 -5.99
CA ILE A 50 -3.21 -6.46 -7.23
C ILE A 50 -4.02 -7.70 -7.60
N GLY A 51 -5.31 -7.49 -7.90
CA GLY A 51 -6.19 -8.53 -8.39
C GLY A 51 -6.80 -8.15 -9.71
N ARG A 52 -6.96 -9.11 -10.59
CA ARG A 52 -7.61 -8.93 -11.90
C ARG A 52 -8.79 -9.87 -12.02
N ALA A 53 -9.90 -9.37 -12.54
CA ALA A 53 -11.09 -10.14 -12.78
C ALA A 53 -11.97 -9.47 -13.84
N LEU A 54 -13.00 -10.19 -14.28
CA LEU A 54 -13.96 -9.64 -15.24
C LEU A 54 -14.90 -8.62 -14.61
N GLU A 55 -15.00 -8.61 -13.29
CA GLU A 55 -15.83 -7.66 -12.53
C GLU A 55 -15.04 -7.06 -11.39
N VAL A 56 -15.50 -5.92 -10.90
CA VAL A 56 -14.81 -5.18 -9.83
C VAL A 56 -14.76 -5.95 -8.50
N PRO A 57 -15.89 -6.46 -7.95
CA PRO A 57 -15.84 -7.15 -6.66
C PRO A 57 -14.88 -8.33 -6.62
N PRO A 58 -14.86 -9.28 -7.59
CA PRO A 58 -13.87 -10.35 -7.58
C PRO A 58 -12.43 -9.85 -7.69
N ALA A 59 -12.20 -8.76 -8.43
CA ALA A 59 -10.86 -8.17 -8.54
C ALA A 59 -10.37 -7.66 -7.19
N ILE A 60 -11.24 -7.00 -6.44
CA ILE A 60 -10.93 -6.48 -5.10
C ILE A 60 -10.64 -7.65 -4.15
N GLU A 61 -11.47 -8.70 -4.16
CA GLU A 61 -11.26 -9.88 -3.31
C GLU A 61 -9.91 -10.54 -3.56
N LYS A 62 -9.53 -10.70 -4.83
CA LYS A 62 -8.22 -11.25 -5.20
C LYS A 62 -7.07 -10.36 -4.72
N ALA A 63 -7.24 -9.04 -4.85
CA ALA A 63 -6.24 -8.08 -4.40
C ALA A 63 -6.05 -8.14 -2.89
N ILE A 64 -7.14 -8.21 -2.14
CA ILE A 64 -7.11 -8.34 -0.67
C ILE A 64 -6.38 -9.62 -0.27
N SER A 65 -6.73 -10.73 -0.88
CA SER A 65 -6.10 -12.02 -0.62
C SER A 65 -4.58 -11.95 -0.82
N ARG A 66 -4.15 -11.36 -1.93
CA ARG A 66 -2.73 -11.21 -2.24
C ARG A 66 -2.02 -10.26 -1.29
N ALA A 67 -2.70 -9.17 -0.90
CA ALA A 67 -2.14 -8.22 0.06
C ALA A 67 -1.90 -8.89 1.43
N LYS A 68 -2.83 -9.71 1.88
CA LYS A 68 -2.70 -10.44 3.14
C LYS A 68 -1.56 -11.47 3.13
N LYS A 69 -1.24 -12.01 1.95
CA LYS A 69 -0.11 -12.94 1.81
C LYS A 69 1.25 -12.24 1.82
N ASN A 70 1.28 -10.96 1.54
CA ASN A 70 2.52 -10.19 1.39
C ASN A 70 2.63 -9.10 2.46
N LEU A 71 2.21 -9.41 3.68
CA LEU A 71 2.30 -8.45 4.78
C LEU A 71 3.75 -8.22 5.19
N LEU A 72 4.07 -6.95 5.37
CA LEU A 72 5.37 -6.46 5.77
C LEU A 72 5.26 -5.89 7.17
N THR A 73 6.25 -6.17 8.03
CA THR A 73 6.33 -5.55 9.35
C THR A 73 7.18 -4.28 9.27
N VAL A 74 6.57 -3.16 9.65
CA VAL A 74 7.23 -1.85 9.66
C VAL A 74 7.64 -1.53 11.09
N PRO A 75 8.94 -1.25 11.35
CA PRO A 75 9.35 -0.83 12.68
C PRO A 75 8.88 0.60 12.94
N LEU A 76 7.95 0.75 13.87
CA LEU A 76 7.43 2.05 14.29
C LEU A 76 8.22 2.58 15.48
N TYR A 77 8.41 3.90 15.52
CA TYR A 77 9.07 4.57 16.63
C TYR A 77 8.29 5.83 17.00
N LYS A 78 7.68 5.84 18.18
CA LYS A 78 6.87 6.96 18.67
C LYS A 78 5.87 7.48 17.64
N LYS A 79 5.11 6.57 17.02
CA LYS A 79 4.08 6.84 16.01
C LYS A 79 4.63 7.44 14.71
N THR A 80 5.92 7.27 14.46
CA THR A 80 6.55 7.66 13.20
C THR A 80 7.49 6.55 12.73
N ILE A 81 8.18 6.77 11.61
CA ILE A 81 9.17 5.81 11.13
C ILE A 81 10.49 5.98 11.88
N SER A 82 11.31 4.93 11.88
CA SER A 82 12.53 4.89 12.68
C SER A 82 13.63 5.82 12.19
N HIS A 83 13.70 6.05 10.87
CA HIS A 83 14.72 6.93 10.27
C HIS A 83 14.30 7.38 8.88
N GLU A 84 15.05 8.33 8.31
CA GLU A 84 14.85 8.78 6.94
C GLU A 84 15.19 7.67 5.94
N VAL A 85 14.38 7.54 4.89
CA VAL A 85 14.59 6.58 3.82
C VAL A 85 14.50 7.28 2.48
N LYS A 86 15.47 7.03 1.61
CA LYS A 86 15.44 7.40 0.20
C LYS A 86 15.54 6.13 -0.64
N LEU A 87 14.68 5.99 -1.63
CA LEU A 87 14.66 4.82 -2.47
C LEU A 87 14.24 5.18 -3.89
N LYS A 88 14.85 4.53 -4.85
CA LYS A 88 14.42 4.58 -6.23
C LYS A 88 13.87 3.21 -6.63
N TYR A 89 12.62 3.19 -7.12
CA TYR A 89 11.98 2.00 -7.65
C TYR A 89 11.42 2.33 -9.02
N LYS A 90 11.98 1.72 -10.08
CA LYS A 90 11.67 2.06 -11.47
C LYS A 90 11.86 3.57 -11.69
N ALA A 91 10.83 4.28 -12.17
CA ALA A 91 10.91 5.73 -12.37
C ALA A 91 10.63 6.54 -11.11
N ALA A 92 10.12 5.91 -10.05
CA ALA A 92 9.73 6.59 -8.82
C ALA A 92 10.92 6.74 -7.86
N LYS A 93 11.08 7.94 -7.34
CA LYS A 93 12.01 8.21 -6.22
C LYS A 93 11.16 8.61 -5.03
N ILE A 94 11.29 7.87 -3.94
CA ILE A 94 10.53 8.16 -2.73
C ILE A 94 11.48 8.62 -1.61
N LEU A 95 11.03 9.63 -0.88
CA LEU A 95 11.71 10.15 0.30
C LEU A 95 10.73 10.14 1.44
N LEU A 96 11.06 9.43 2.52
CA LEU A 96 10.29 9.41 3.76
C LEU A 96 11.14 9.96 4.89
N LYS A 97 10.59 10.90 5.64
CA LYS A 97 11.27 11.51 6.80
C LYS A 97 10.40 11.35 8.03
N PRO A 98 10.96 10.93 9.18
CA PRO A 98 10.19 10.93 10.41
C PRO A 98 9.80 12.36 10.78
N ALA A 99 8.66 12.49 11.44
CA ALA A 99 8.14 13.79 11.84
C ALA A 99 7.75 13.76 13.33
N PRO A 100 7.81 14.91 14.03
CA PRO A 100 7.42 14.94 15.43
C PRO A 100 5.93 14.70 15.62
N GLU A 101 5.56 14.26 16.80
CA GLU A 101 4.17 13.98 17.16
C GLU A 101 3.31 15.23 16.94
N GLY A 102 2.13 15.01 16.36
CA GLY A 102 1.21 16.09 16.03
C GLY A 102 1.33 16.62 14.61
N THR A 103 2.36 16.21 13.86
CA THR A 103 2.55 16.66 12.47
C THR A 103 1.53 16.06 11.53
N GLY A 104 1.11 14.81 11.76
CA GLY A 104 0.26 14.06 10.86
C GLY A 104 1.03 13.51 9.67
N ILE A 105 0.32 12.95 8.70
CA ILE A 105 0.93 12.39 7.50
C ILE A 105 0.90 13.44 6.38
N LYS A 106 2.08 13.88 5.97
CA LYS A 106 2.25 14.81 4.84
C LYS A 106 2.80 14.04 3.65
N ALA A 107 1.91 13.47 2.86
CA ALA A 107 2.27 12.65 1.70
C ALA A 107 1.13 12.61 0.71
N GLY A 108 1.42 12.19 -0.53
CA GLY A 108 0.42 12.00 -1.56
C GLY A 108 -0.56 10.88 -1.22
N SER A 109 -1.68 10.81 -1.94
CA SER A 109 -2.82 9.95 -1.58
C SER A 109 -2.47 8.47 -1.40
N VAL A 110 -1.69 7.88 -2.32
CA VAL A 110 -1.33 6.46 -2.25
C VAL A 110 -0.37 6.20 -1.08
N VAL A 111 0.66 7.02 -0.97
CA VAL A 111 1.66 6.91 0.10
C VAL A 111 0.99 7.09 1.46
N ARG A 112 0.13 8.10 1.58
CA ARG A 112 -0.61 8.38 2.80
C ARG A 112 -1.47 7.19 3.22
N SER A 113 -2.21 6.61 2.29
CA SER A 113 -3.08 5.46 2.57
C SER A 113 -2.29 4.27 3.11
N ILE A 114 -1.15 3.96 2.49
CA ILE A 114 -0.29 2.85 2.91
C ILE A 114 0.28 3.12 4.32
N LEU A 115 0.75 4.34 4.57
CA LEU A 115 1.32 4.71 5.86
C LEU A 115 0.27 4.70 6.98
N GLU A 116 -0.94 5.16 6.71
CA GLU A 116 -2.04 5.09 7.67
C GLU A 116 -2.35 3.65 8.06
N LEU A 117 -2.42 2.75 7.07
CA LEU A 117 -2.70 1.34 7.32
C LEU A 117 -1.56 0.65 8.06
N ALA A 118 -0.33 1.11 7.88
CA ALA A 118 0.82 0.59 8.61
C ALA A 118 0.84 1.04 10.08
N GLY A 119 0.08 2.08 10.42
CA GLY A 119 0.07 2.62 11.78
C GLY A 119 0.97 3.81 12.00
N VAL A 120 1.57 4.34 10.95
CA VAL A 120 2.34 5.57 11.03
C VAL A 120 1.40 6.74 11.13
N GLU A 121 1.57 7.58 12.15
CA GLU A 121 0.72 8.75 12.36
C GLU A 121 1.40 10.07 11.98
N ASN A 122 2.73 10.11 12.02
CA ASN A 122 3.49 11.33 11.79
C ASN A 122 4.66 11.04 10.86
N VAL A 123 4.61 11.57 9.65
CA VAL A 123 5.65 11.35 8.65
C VAL A 123 5.53 12.38 7.55
N SER A 124 6.66 12.73 6.94
CA SER A 124 6.69 13.55 5.73
C SER A 124 7.24 12.70 4.59
N GLY A 125 6.49 12.61 3.50
CA GLY A 125 6.90 11.80 2.36
C GLY A 125 6.66 12.50 1.04
N LYS A 126 7.51 12.21 0.07
CA LYS A 126 7.37 12.76 -1.27
C LYS A 126 7.84 11.76 -2.32
N ILE A 127 7.13 11.71 -3.43
CA ILE A 127 7.51 10.89 -4.58
C ILE A 127 7.79 11.80 -5.76
N PHE A 128 8.92 11.52 -6.43
CA PHE A 128 9.35 12.22 -7.63
C PHE A 128 9.43 11.23 -8.80
N GLY A 129 9.25 11.73 -10.01
CA GLY A 129 9.58 11.00 -11.22
C GLY A 129 8.52 10.03 -11.73
N SER A 130 7.44 9.80 -11.00
CA SER A 130 6.37 8.90 -11.45
C SER A 130 5.01 9.38 -10.97
N ARG A 131 4.01 9.29 -11.87
CA ARG A 131 2.61 9.51 -11.53
C ARG A 131 1.83 8.21 -11.50
N ASN A 132 2.46 7.09 -11.82
CA ASN A 132 1.82 5.79 -11.81
C ASN A 132 1.59 5.34 -10.37
N GLN A 133 0.34 5.19 -9.97
CA GLN A 133 -0.04 4.83 -8.61
C GLN A 133 0.45 3.44 -8.21
N ILE A 134 0.50 2.50 -9.14
CA ILE A 134 0.99 1.15 -8.87
C ILE A 134 2.49 1.19 -8.56
N VAL A 135 3.27 1.88 -9.39
CA VAL A 135 4.71 2.04 -9.16
C VAL A 135 4.96 2.75 -7.83
N ASN A 136 4.19 3.80 -7.55
CA ASN A 136 4.35 4.57 -6.31
C ASN A 136 4.01 3.76 -5.06
N SER A 137 3.00 2.89 -5.14
CA SER A 137 2.65 2.02 -4.01
C SER A 137 3.75 0.98 -3.76
N TYR A 138 4.30 0.37 -4.80
CA TYR A 138 5.44 -0.55 -4.64
C TYR A 138 6.68 0.16 -4.12
N ALA A 139 6.93 1.40 -4.58
CA ALA A 139 8.04 2.20 -4.07
C ALA A 139 7.89 2.46 -2.57
N THR A 140 6.68 2.76 -2.12
CA THR A 140 6.38 2.98 -0.71
C THR A 140 6.64 1.71 0.12
N ILE A 141 6.17 0.56 -0.36
CA ILE A 141 6.40 -0.73 0.31
C ILE A 141 7.90 -1.04 0.38
N LYS A 142 8.63 -0.83 -0.72
CA LYS A 142 10.07 -1.06 -0.76
C LYS A 142 10.83 -0.14 0.21
N ALA A 143 10.39 1.10 0.34
CA ALA A 143 10.97 2.04 1.28
C ALA A 143 10.73 1.58 2.73
N LEU A 144 9.53 1.10 3.03
CA LEU A 144 9.20 0.58 4.36
C LEU A 144 10.02 -0.68 4.69
N GLU A 145 10.31 -1.52 3.70
CA GLU A 145 11.19 -2.69 3.88
C GLU A 145 12.60 -2.31 4.30
N LYS A 146 13.08 -1.14 3.89
CA LYS A 146 14.43 -0.65 4.23
C LYS A 146 14.54 -0.08 5.63
N LEU A 147 13.42 0.15 6.32
CA LEU A 147 13.45 0.68 7.67
C LEU A 147 14.06 -0.34 8.62
N LYS A 148 14.97 0.14 9.46
CA LYS A 148 15.61 -0.68 10.48
C LYS A 148 15.03 -0.34 11.84
N LYS A 149 14.86 -1.37 12.68
CA LYS A 149 14.39 -1.16 14.03
C LYS A 149 15.35 -0.25 14.80
N ARG A 150 14.78 0.80 15.40
CA ARG A 150 15.54 1.71 16.23
C ARG A 150 15.61 1.13 17.64
N GLY A 151 16.77 0.69 18.00
CA GLY A 151 16.95 0.03 19.28
C GLY A 151 17.65 0.78 20.32
#